data_3326add6661aeb7cf233b51a865bedfb
#
_entry.id   3326add6661aeb7cf233b51a865bedfb
#
_cell.length_a   1.000
_cell.length_b   1.000
_cell.length_c   1.000
_cell.angle_alpha   90.00
_cell.angle_beta   90.00
_cell.angle_gamma   90.00
#
_symmetry.space_group_name_H-M   'P 1'
#
loop_
_entity.id
_entity.type
_entity.pdbx_description
1 polymer ?
#
loop_
_entity_poly.entity_id
_entity_poly.type
_entity_poly.pdbx_seq_one_letter_code
_entity_poly.pdbx_strand_id
1 'polypeptide(L)'
;MKKNIVLILIVAVLMPFYTAAAEPLPLEGKVVSTQSCPIISQAKGTVEQINYTVGDRICATSCIASITTVKVYAPVAGTVCMWGKAGDSIIALTEQYGAVACIEPTNPYTIRTKPQDANGKSVPVHPGQKVYLICMNDGKKTGEGVITSIGNDEYTVQVENSNFNANDTISIYTTPDHRTSNRIGRASLTKAGITACTGTGYIVKTYVTSGVEVQKGQILYETIEGDFAPGSEHLNQLTVPENGVVAAISIEKGKTINVNDVAAVIYPDSNMRVRALAPESVLCDYKAGDTVYIVNQFHDGNQPPLTGIIEKISQIPEQTESAYDMYYAVYVTVEDSSTLYYGMNVMVYTQNPYPQDHDGE
;
A
#
# COMPACT_ATOMS: atom_id res chain seq x y z
N MET A 1 41.05 108.93 -15.19
CA MET A 1 39.90 108.06 -15.48
C MET A 1 40.40 106.60 -15.31
N LYS A 2 40.09 105.92 -14.26
CA LYS A 2 40.50 104.53 -13.96
C LYS A 2 39.28 103.69 -14.21
N LYS A 3 39.33 102.73 -15.16
CA LYS A 3 38.30 101.70 -15.41
C LYS A 3 38.54 100.52 -14.45
N ASN A 4 37.58 100.23 -13.61
CA ASN A 4 37.60 99.03 -12.75
C ASN A 4 36.91 97.88 -13.59
N ILE A 5 37.61 96.78 -13.87
CA ILE A 5 37.09 95.57 -14.45
C ILE A 5 36.73 94.64 -13.26
N VAL A 6 35.45 94.40 -13.10
CA VAL A 6 34.94 93.40 -12.13
C VAL A 6 34.93 91.99 -12.81
N LEU A 7 35.79 91.13 -12.33
CA LEU A 7 35.86 89.73 -12.76
C LEU A 7 34.85 88.91 -11.95
N ILE A 8 33.77 88.51 -12.66
CA ILE A 8 32.79 87.58 -12.00
C ILE A 8 33.28 86.13 -12.21
N LEU A 9 33.65 85.51 -11.11
CA LEU A 9 34.06 84.09 -11.03
C LEU A 9 32.78 83.20 -10.93
N ILE A 10 32.37 82.52 -12.05
CA ILE A 10 31.32 81.57 -11.99
C ILE A 10 31.89 80.24 -11.49
N VAL A 11 31.63 79.91 -10.22
CA VAL A 11 31.91 78.60 -9.64
C VAL A 11 30.76 77.64 -10.08
N ALA A 12 30.99 76.81 -11.09
CA ALA A 12 30.13 75.72 -11.45
C ALA A 12 30.26 74.61 -10.38
N VAL A 13 29.29 74.48 -9.49
CA VAL A 13 29.17 73.35 -8.55
C VAL A 13 28.69 72.12 -9.35
N LEU A 14 29.62 71.21 -9.69
CA LEU A 14 29.31 69.89 -10.20
C LEU A 14 28.76 69.07 -8.99
N MET A 15 27.42 69.05 -8.86
CA MET A 15 26.77 68.03 -8.02
C MET A 15 26.83 66.70 -8.75
N PRO A 16 27.38 65.65 -8.18
CA PRO A 16 27.20 64.31 -8.76
C PRO A 16 25.72 63.94 -8.65
N PHE A 17 25.08 63.82 -9.79
CA PHE A 17 23.78 63.15 -9.85
C PHE A 17 23.99 61.68 -9.50
N TYR A 18 23.76 61.32 -8.25
CA TYR A 18 23.53 59.96 -7.86
C TYR A 18 22.18 59.59 -8.50
N THR A 19 22.21 58.93 -9.61
CA THR A 19 21.04 58.16 -10.10
C THR A 19 20.88 57.02 -9.09
N ALA A 20 19.99 57.18 -8.11
CA ALA A 20 19.51 56.05 -7.37
C ALA A 20 18.90 55.09 -8.43
N ALA A 21 19.56 53.99 -8.71
CA ALA A 21 18.95 52.92 -9.51
C ALA A 21 17.66 52.57 -8.78
N ALA A 22 16.53 52.70 -9.44
CA ALA A 22 15.25 52.29 -8.89
C ALA A 22 15.37 50.82 -8.54
N GLU A 23 15.17 50.48 -7.27
CA GLU A 23 15.15 49.08 -6.84
C GLU A 23 14.11 48.33 -7.68
N PRO A 24 14.47 47.18 -8.24
CA PRO A 24 13.52 46.41 -9.01
C PRO A 24 12.32 46.01 -8.12
N LEU A 25 11.11 46.21 -8.65
CA LEU A 25 9.88 45.88 -7.92
C LEU A 25 9.86 44.39 -7.57
N PRO A 26 9.46 44.02 -6.35
CA PRO A 26 9.34 42.63 -5.98
C PRO A 26 8.31 41.90 -6.85
N LEU A 27 8.57 40.64 -7.18
CA LEU A 27 7.63 39.82 -7.91
C LEU A 27 6.66 39.12 -6.98
N GLU A 28 5.38 39.16 -7.32
CA GLU A 28 4.40 38.32 -6.64
C GLU A 28 4.58 36.85 -7.07
N GLY A 29 4.63 35.98 -6.08
CA GLY A 29 4.86 34.56 -6.29
C GLY A 29 3.95 33.69 -5.44
N LYS A 30 3.91 32.43 -5.80
CA LYS A 30 3.17 31.39 -5.08
C LYS A 30 4.01 30.12 -4.97
N VAL A 31 3.94 29.47 -3.81
CA VAL A 31 4.58 28.16 -3.61
C VAL A 31 3.78 27.10 -4.36
N VAL A 32 4.41 26.40 -5.29
CA VAL A 32 3.79 25.38 -6.14
C VAL A 32 4.61 24.10 -6.17
N SER A 33 3.99 23.00 -6.56
CA SER A 33 4.71 21.81 -7.01
C SER A 33 4.86 21.87 -8.53
N THR A 34 6.07 21.67 -9.04
CA THR A 34 6.31 21.60 -10.48
C THR A 34 5.97 20.25 -11.08
N GLN A 35 5.90 19.21 -10.24
CA GLN A 35 5.49 17.87 -10.63
C GLN A 35 4.63 17.25 -9.53
N SER A 36 3.75 16.36 -9.93
CA SER A 36 2.97 15.54 -9.01
C SER A 36 3.36 14.07 -9.15
N CYS A 37 3.34 13.35 -8.04
CA CYS A 37 3.60 11.91 -7.99
C CYS A 37 2.28 11.18 -7.74
N PRO A 38 1.68 10.52 -8.74
CA PRO A 38 0.51 9.68 -8.54
C PRO A 38 0.90 8.37 -7.86
N ILE A 39 0.17 8.00 -6.83
CA ILE A 39 0.25 6.70 -6.17
C ILE A 39 -0.73 5.77 -6.85
N ILE A 40 -0.20 4.82 -7.59
CA ILE A 40 -0.96 3.89 -8.43
C ILE A 40 -1.06 2.55 -7.70
N SER A 41 -2.26 1.97 -7.65
CA SER A 41 -2.48 0.66 -7.05
C SER A 41 -1.93 -0.46 -7.94
N GLN A 42 -1.11 -1.31 -7.36
CA GLN A 42 -0.72 -2.60 -7.96
C GLN A 42 -1.66 -3.74 -7.52
N ALA A 43 -2.46 -3.51 -6.49
CA ALA A 43 -3.39 -4.46 -5.93
C ALA A 43 -4.83 -4.19 -6.37
N LYS A 44 -5.64 -5.26 -6.41
CA LYS A 44 -7.08 -5.19 -6.57
C LYS A 44 -7.76 -5.70 -5.29
N GLY A 45 -8.68 -4.92 -4.75
CA GLY A 45 -9.40 -5.31 -3.54
C GLY A 45 -10.24 -4.17 -2.98
N THR A 46 -10.69 -4.33 -1.75
CA THR A 46 -11.44 -3.28 -1.03
C THR A 46 -10.49 -2.47 -0.17
N VAL A 47 -10.61 -1.15 -0.19
CA VAL A 47 -9.84 -0.26 0.68
C VAL A 47 -10.27 -0.47 2.13
N GLU A 48 -9.35 -0.96 2.95
CA GLU A 48 -9.60 -1.27 4.37
C GLU A 48 -9.44 -0.04 5.24
N GLN A 49 -8.35 0.71 5.04
CA GLN A 49 -8.01 1.89 5.82
C GLN A 49 -7.28 2.91 4.96
N ILE A 50 -7.53 4.19 5.26
CA ILE A 50 -6.80 5.35 4.73
C ILE A 50 -6.18 6.06 5.93
N ASN A 51 -4.86 6.27 5.90
CA ASN A 51 -4.09 6.73 7.06
C ASN A 51 -3.80 8.24 7.05
N TYR A 52 -4.03 8.91 5.92
CA TYR A 52 -3.72 10.32 5.70
C TYR A 52 -4.90 11.06 5.09
N THR A 53 -4.87 12.38 5.22
CA THR A 53 -5.83 13.30 4.61
C THR A 53 -5.12 14.28 3.67
N VAL A 54 -5.88 14.97 2.83
CA VAL A 54 -5.33 16.02 1.95
C VAL A 54 -4.72 17.13 2.80
N GLY A 55 -3.48 17.53 2.49
CA GLY A 55 -2.70 18.50 3.23
C GLY A 55 -1.73 17.91 4.24
N ASP A 56 -1.83 16.63 4.58
CA ASP A 56 -0.88 16.00 5.51
C ASP A 56 0.51 15.84 4.89
N ARG A 57 1.56 16.04 5.71
CA ARG A 57 2.93 15.66 5.34
C ARG A 57 3.11 14.16 5.47
N ILE A 58 3.81 13.57 4.50
CA ILE A 58 4.06 12.14 4.41
C ILE A 58 5.52 11.87 4.07
N CYS A 59 6.08 10.85 4.71
CA CYS A 59 7.46 10.42 4.47
C CYS A 59 7.52 9.28 3.45
N ALA A 60 8.65 9.12 2.79
CA ALA A 60 8.92 7.98 1.94
C ALA A 60 8.64 6.66 2.69
N THR A 61 8.14 5.66 1.97
CA THR A 61 7.72 4.34 2.47
C THR A 61 6.50 4.31 3.39
N SER A 62 5.93 5.48 3.75
CA SER A 62 4.69 5.53 4.53
C SER A 62 3.54 4.87 3.76
N CYS A 63 2.70 4.13 4.48
CA CYS A 63 1.51 3.50 3.92
C CYS A 63 0.35 4.50 3.93
N ILE A 64 -0.08 4.95 2.76
CA ILE A 64 -1.20 5.89 2.62
C ILE A 64 -2.54 5.19 2.79
N ALA A 65 -2.65 3.95 2.32
CA ALA A 65 -3.85 3.13 2.49
C ALA A 65 -3.51 1.64 2.47
N SER A 66 -4.36 0.83 3.10
CA SER A 66 -4.30 -0.63 3.05
C SER A 66 -5.50 -1.21 2.31
N ILE A 67 -5.27 -2.36 1.67
CA ILE A 67 -6.26 -3.11 0.89
C ILE A 67 -6.51 -4.43 1.60
N THR A 68 -7.77 -4.88 1.65
CA THR A 68 -8.17 -6.13 2.27
C THR A 68 -7.56 -7.33 1.56
N THR A 69 -7.17 -8.34 2.35
CA THR A 69 -6.63 -9.61 1.88
C THR A 69 -7.68 -10.72 1.97
N VAL A 70 -7.49 -11.79 1.20
CA VAL A 70 -8.29 -13.00 1.28
C VAL A 70 -7.58 -14.04 2.11
N LYS A 71 -8.25 -14.54 3.15
CA LYS A 71 -7.70 -15.55 4.07
C LYS A 71 -7.97 -16.96 3.55
N VAL A 72 -6.93 -17.78 3.50
CA VAL A 72 -7.01 -19.20 3.14
C VAL A 72 -6.88 -20.04 4.41
N TYR A 73 -7.84 -20.92 4.63
CA TYR A 73 -7.96 -21.73 5.83
C TYR A 73 -7.69 -23.20 5.55
N ALA A 74 -7.24 -23.92 6.59
CA ALA A 74 -7.06 -25.36 6.52
C ALA A 74 -8.40 -26.09 6.35
N PRO A 75 -8.61 -26.84 5.26
CA PRO A 75 -9.86 -27.59 5.02
C PRO A 75 -9.98 -28.81 5.92
N VAL A 76 -8.85 -29.35 6.40
CA VAL A 76 -8.75 -30.51 7.30
C VAL A 76 -7.70 -30.26 8.37
N ALA A 77 -7.77 -31.01 9.49
CA ALA A 77 -6.70 -31.04 10.47
C ALA A 77 -5.57 -31.96 9.98
N GLY A 78 -4.30 -31.57 10.22
CA GLY A 78 -3.16 -32.37 9.77
C GLY A 78 -1.86 -31.60 9.79
N THR A 79 -0.81 -32.23 9.23
CA THR A 79 0.52 -31.64 9.11
C THR A 79 0.64 -30.89 7.78
N VAL A 80 1.05 -29.62 7.85
CA VAL A 80 1.22 -28.75 6.67
C VAL A 80 2.57 -29.00 6.00
N CYS A 81 2.57 -29.06 4.68
CA CYS A 81 3.74 -28.85 3.82
C CYS A 81 3.51 -27.56 3.03
N MET A 82 4.27 -26.50 3.29
CA MET A 82 4.15 -25.18 2.69
C MET A 82 5.30 -24.96 1.69
N TRP A 83 5.00 -24.56 0.47
CA TRP A 83 6.00 -24.18 -0.55
C TRP A 83 6.07 -22.67 -0.73
N GLY A 84 4.97 -21.96 -0.53
CA GLY A 84 4.88 -20.53 -0.74
C GLY A 84 5.34 -19.68 0.45
N LYS A 85 5.87 -18.52 0.16
CA LYS A 85 6.22 -17.45 1.10
C LYS A 85 5.62 -16.12 0.64
N ALA A 86 5.65 -15.10 1.50
CA ALA A 86 5.22 -13.75 1.13
C ALA A 86 5.93 -13.25 -0.14
N GLY A 87 5.19 -12.63 -1.03
CA GLY A 87 5.64 -12.15 -2.33
C GLY A 87 5.53 -13.16 -3.48
N ASP A 88 5.29 -14.45 -3.20
CA ASP A 88 5.21 -15.46 -4.26
C ASP A 88 3.87 -15.42 -5.00
N SER A 89 3.92 -15.64 -6.32
CA SER A 89 2.76 -15.83 -7.18
C SER A 89 2.14 -17.21 -6.97
N ILE A 90 0.85 -17.25 -6.67
CA ILE A 90 0.10 -18.50 -6.49
C ILE A 90 0.03 -19.30 -7.79
N ILE A 91 -0.07 -18.63 -8.94
CA ILE A 91 -0.07 -19.29 -10.25
C ILE A 91 1.25 -20.03 -10.44
N ALA A 92 2.38 -19.38 -10.23
CA ALA A 92 3.70 -19.99 -10.39
C ALA A 92 3.91 -21.19 -9.44
N LEU A 93 3.48 -21.06 -8.17
CA LEU A 93 3.55 -22.16 -7.21
C LEU A 93 2.66 -23.34 -7.61
N THR A 94 1.45 -23.04 -8.11
CA THR A 94 0.53 -24.09 -8.55
C THR A 94 1.02 -24.82 -9.80
N GLU A 95 1.64 -24.11 -10.74
CA GLU A 95 2.29 -24.70 -11.91
C GLU A 95 3.48 -25.58 -11.53
N GLN A 96 4.27 -25.16 -10.55
CA GLN A 96 5.50 -25.88 -10.16
C GLN A 96 5.21 -27.06 -9.22
N TYR A 97 4.31 -26.89 -8.22
CA TYR A 97 4.11 -27.85 -7.12
C TYR A 97 2.68 -28.43 -7.06
N GLY A 98 1.76 -27.94 -7.89
CA GLY A 98 0.35 -28.32 -7.90
C GLY A 98 -0.50 -27.61 -6.83
N ALA A 99 0.11 -26.89 -5.88
CA ALA A 99 -0.57 -26.16 -4.80
C ALA A 99 0.38 -25.12 -4.15
N VAL A 100 -0.17 -24.26 -3.29
CA VAL A 100 0.61 -23.37 -2.41
C VAL A 100 1.07 -24.13 -1.17
N ALA A 101 0.20 -24.94 -0.63
CA ALA A 101 0.46 -25.82 0.50
C ALA A 101 -0.34 -27.13 0.38
N CYS A 102 0.11 -28.16 1.07
CA CYS A 102 -0.64 -29.39 1.25
C CYS A 102 -0.80 -29.69 2.73
N ILE A 103 -1.89 -30.40 3.06
CA ILE A 103 -2.10 -30.92 4.41
C ILE A 103 -2.19 -32.45 4.33
N GLU A 104 -1.30 -33.12 5.08
CA GLU A 104 -1.44 -34.56 5.33
C GLU A 104 -2.38 -34.71 6.54
N PRO A 105 -3.59 -35.28 6.36
CA PRO A 105 -4.57 -35.37 7.43
C PRO A 105 -4.05 -36.18 8.63
N THR A 106 -4.26 -35.67 9.85
CA THR A 106 -3.95 -36.42 11.09
C THR A 106 -4.70 -37.71 11.16
N ASN A 107 -5.95 -37.72 10.68
CA ASN A 107 -6.80 -38.92 10.58
C ASN A 107 -7.02 -39.27 9.10
N PRO A 108 -6.08 -40.01 8.47
CA PRO A 108 -6.12 -40.21 7.02
C PRO A 108 -7.15 -41.24 6.58
N TYR A 109 -7.82 -41.94 7.50
CA TYR A 109 -8.70 -43.05 7.14
C TYR A 109 -10.16 -42.65 7.12
N THR A 110 -10.84 -43.04 6.04
CA THR A 110 -12.29 -42.94 5.86
C THR A 110 -12.87 -44.30 5.52
N ILE A 111 -14.16 -44.51 5.85
CA ILE A 111 -14.92 -45.69 5.47
C ILE A 111 -16.17 -45.19 4.73
N ARG A 112 -16.39 -45.69 3.54
CA ARG A 112 -17.63 -45.44 2.77
C ARG A 112 -18.39 -46.73 2.62
N THR A 113 -19.66 -46.76 3.04
CA THR A 113 -20.48 -47.97 3.02
C THR A 113 -21.98 -47.66 3.00
N LYS A 114 -22.80 -48.65 2.64
CA LYS A 114 -24.24 -48.56 2.76
C LYS A 114 -24.69 -48.69 4.21
N PRO A 115 -25.75 -47.96 4.64
CA PRO A 115 -26.31 -48.09 5.98
C PRO A 115 -27.14 -49.36 6.12
N GLN A 116 -26.49 -50.48 6.47
CA GLN A 116 -27.11 -51.80 6.54
C GLN A 116 -26.74 -52.55 7.80
N ASP A 117 -27.73 -53.23 8.41
CA ASP A 117 -27.51 -54.12 9.54
C ASP A 117 -26.83 -55.45 9.14
N ALA A 118 -26.73 -56.38 10.07
CA ALA A 118 -26.14 -57.68 9.79
C ALA A 118 -26.87 -58.53 8.79
N ASN A 119 -28.15 -58.27 8.59
CA ASN A 119 -29.04 -59.00 7.68
C ASN A 119 -29.23 -58.28 6.34
N GLY A 120 -28.53 -57.17 6.11
CA GLY A 120 -28.66 -56.35 4.88
C GLY A 120 -29.87 -55.41 4.88
N LYS A 121 -30.56 -55.23 5.99
CA LYS A 121 -31.67 -54.28 6.11
C LYS A 121 -31.14 -52.88 6.33
N SER A 122 -31.72 -51.89 5.63
CA SER A 122 -31.36 -50.49 5.80
C SER A 122 -31.64 -50.01 7.22
N VAL A 123 -30.68 -49.24 7.75
CA VAL A 123 -30.76 -48.64 9.10
C VAL A 123 -30.56 -47.10 8.99
N PRO A 124 -31.25 -46.31 9.82
CA PRO A 124 -31.07 -44.87 9.84
C PRO A 124 -29.70 -44.48 10.37
N VAL A 125 -29.05 -43.50 9.70
CA VAL A 125 -27.80 -42.92 10.13
C VAL A 125 -27.90 -41.39 9.99
N HIS A 126 -27.11 -40.65 10.81
CA HIS A 126 -27.17 -39.21 10.84
C HIS A 126 -25.76 -38.60 10.76
N PRO A 127 -25.58 -37.45 10.05
CA PRO A 127 -24.32 -36.69 10.11
C PRO A 127 -24.02 -36.27 11.55
N GLY A 128 -22.74 -36.33 11.95
CA GLY A 128 -22.29 -36.04 13.32
C GLY A 128 -22.46 -37.22 14.30
N GLN A 129 -23.07 -38.33 13.87
CA GLN A 129 -23.24 -39.52 14.72
C GLN A 129 -21.89 -40.16 15.01
N LYS A 130 -21.58 -40.36 16.29
CA LYS A 130 -20.42 -41.15 16.75
C LYS A 130 -20.64 -42.63 16.49
N VAL A 131 -19.60 -43.32 16.02
CA VAL A 131 -19.63 -44.76 15.68
C VAL A 131 -18.39 -45.43 16.25
N TYR A 132 -18.52 -46.75 16.50
CA TYR A 132 -17.49 -47.61 17.02
C TYR A 132 -17.08 -48.61 15.97
N LEU A 133 -15.77 -48.82 15.85
CA LEU A 133 -15.17 -49.55 14.73
C LEU A 133 -14.37 -50.73 15.24
N ILE A 134 -14.48 -51.88 14.54
CA ILE A 134 -13.65 -53.07 14.83
C ILE A 134 -13.14 -53.65 13.51
N CYS A 135 -11.85 -54.02 13.49
CA CYS A 135 -11.24 -54.75 12.39
C CYS A 135 -11.73 -56.18 12.35
N MET A 136 -12.20 -56.61 11.15
CA MET A 136 -12.67 -57.97 10.97
C MET A 136 -11.55 -58.97 10.72
N ASN A 137 -10.35 -58.51 10.33
CA ASN A 137 -9.22 -59.36 10.00
C ASN A 137 -8.58 -60.01 11.24
N ASP A 138 -8.54 -59.28 12.36
CA ASP A 138 -7.93 -59.78 13.59
C ASP A 138 -8.81 -59.61 14.86
N GLY A 139 -9.90 -58.88 14.81
CA GLY A 139 -10.84 -58.66 15.90
C GLY A 139 -10.30 -57.92 17.11
N LYS A 140 -9.00 -57.53 17.12
CA LYS A 140 -8.31 -56.86 18.25
C LYS A 140 -8.16 -55.37 18.03
N LYS A 141 -8.07 -54.95 16.79
CA LYS A 141 -7.97 -53.53 16.46
C LYS A 141 -9.33 -52.89 16.51
N THR A 142 -9.44 -51.84 17.30
CA THR A 142 -10.67 -51.05 17.46
C THR A 142 -10.42 -49.59 17.16
N GLY A 143 -11.48 -48.85 16.96
CA GLY A 143 -11.41 -47.41 16.72
C GLY A 143 -12.74 -46.72 16.93
N GLU A 144 -12.72 -45.43 16.86
CA GLU A 144 -13.89 -44.56 16.88
C GLU A 144 -13.92 -43.71 15.64
N GLY A 145 -15.10 -43.22 15.27
CA GLY A 145 -15.25 -42.32 14.15
C GLY A 145 -16.57 -41.57 14.21
N VAL A 146 -16.72 -40.64 13.28
CA VAL A 146 -17.92 -39.81 13.15
C VAL A 146 -18.42 -39.88 11.69
N ILE A 147 -19.74 -40.01 11.54
CA ILE A 147 -20.38 -39.92 10.20
C ILE A 147 -20.31 -38.50 9.70
N THR A 148 -19.56 -38.26 8.62
CA THR A 148 -19.33 -36.90 8.08
C THR A 148 -20.27 -36.51 6.94
N SER A 149 -20.72 -37.51 6.17
CA SER A 149 -21.66 -37.25 5.05
C SER A 149 -22.54 -38.43 4.78
N ILE A 150 -23.73 -38.17 4.25
CA ILE A 150 -24.70 -39.17 3.80
C ILE A 150 -25.06 -38.81 2.35
N GLY A 151 -24.84 -39.77 1.45
CA GLY A 151 -25.27 -39.74 0.06
C GLY A 151 -26.59 -40.47 -0.17
N ASN A 152 -26.97 -40.69 -1.42
CA ASN A 152 -28.22 -41.35 -1.75
C ASN A 152 -28.33 -42.79 -1.17
N ASP A 153 -27.24 -43.56 -1.27
CA ASP A 153 -27.19 -44.95 -0.80
C ASP A 153 -26.03 -45.27 0.12
N GLU A 154 -25.17 -44.32 0.42
CA GLU A 154 -23.96 -44.55 1.16
C GLU A 154 -23.73 -43.42 2.19
N TYR A 155 -23.01 -43.75 3.25
CA TYR A 155 -22.48 -42.74 4.22
C TYR A 155 -20.99 -42.89 4.36
N THR A 156 -20.35 -41.79 4.78
CA THR A 156 -18.89 -41.73 5.01
C THR A 156 -18.62 -41.54 6.49
N VAL A 157 -17.76 -42.37 7.04
CA VAL A 157 -17.24 -42.25 8.38
C VAL A 157 -15.81 -41.73 8.33
N GLN A 158 -15.53 -40.65 9.01
CA GLN A 158 -14.17 -40.22 9.33
C GLN A 158 -13.69 -41.01 10.57
N VAL A 159 -12.59 -41.73 10.42
CA VAL A 159 -11.97 -42.46 11.55
C VAL A 159 -11.14 -41.47 12.35
N GLU A 160 -11.41 -41.39 13.67
CA GLU A 160 -10.73 -40.41 14.55
C GLU A 160 -9.60 -41.03 15.34
N ASN A 161 -9.88 -42.13 16.02
CA ASN A 161 -8.92 -42.87 16.87
C ASN A 161 -8.91 -44.32 16.45
N SER A 162 -7.76 -44.81 15.97
CA SER A 162 -7.64 -46.20 15.58
C SER A 162 -6.19 -46.69 15.50
N ASN A 163 -6.02 -48.00 15.55
CA ASN A 163 -4.78 -48.70 15.25
C ASN A 163 -4.92 -49.58 14.00
N PHE A 164 -5.79 -49.17 13.06
CA PHE A 164 -6.03 -49.88 11.80
C PHE A 164 -4.89 -49.70 10.81
N ASN A 165 -4.74 -50.68 9.91
CA ASN A 165 -3.88 -50.58 8.75
C ASN A 165 -4.68 -50.27 7.50
N ALA A 166 -4.02 -49.72 6.46
CA ALA A 166 -4.60 -49.57 5.15
C ALA A 166 -5.18 -50.91 4.67
N ASN A 167 -6.37 -50.88 4.08
CA ASN A 167 -7.12 -52.05 3.58
C ASN A 167 -7.71 -53.01 4.63
N ASP A 168 -7.62 -52.68 5.95
CA ASP A 168 -8.37 -53.43 6.94
C ASP A 168 -9.90 -53.35 6.60
N THR A 169 -10.59 -54.46 6.76
CA THR A 169 -12.08 -54.50 6.64
C THR A 169 -12.67 -54.16 8.00
N ILE A 170 -13.46 -53.11 8.08
CA ILE A 170 -14.01 -52.58 9.31
C ILE A 170 -15.52 -52.78 9.36
N SER A 171 -16.00 -53.29 10.49
CA SER A 171 -17.43 -53.26 10.84
C SER A 171 -17.71 -52.05 11.73
N ILE A 172 -18.83 -51.37 11.48
CA ILE A 172 -19.25 -50.11 12.08
C ILE A 172 -20.45 -50.36 12.96
N TYR A 173 -20.42 -49.86 14.19
CA TYR A 173 -21.46 -50.08 15.22
C TYR A 173 -21.90 -48.74 15.81
N THR A 174 -23.15 -48.73 16.30
CA THR A 174 -23.69 -47.54 17.02
C THR A 174 -23.29 -47.51 18.49
N THR A 175 -22.84 -48.66 19.04
CA THR A 175 -22.49 -48.84 20.45
C THR A 175 -21.12 -49.48 20.62
N PRO A 176 -20.40 -49.21 21.75
CA PRO A 176 -19.02 -49.68 21.98
C PRO A 176 -18.92 -51.17 22.27
N ASP A 177 -20.06 -51.86 22.52
CA ASP A 177 -20.09 -53.28 22.80
C ASP A 177 -19.98 -54.17 21.53
N HIS A 178 -19.97 -53.55 20.33
CA HIS A 178 -19.85 -54.19 19.03
C HIS A 178 -20.83 -55.36 18.78
N ARG A 179 -22.03 -55.30 19.40
CA ARG A 179 -23.06 -56.35 19.17
C ARG A 179 -23.55 -56.33 17.73
N THR A 180 -23.73 -57.54 17.18
CA THR A 180 -24.16 -57.69 15.77
C THR A 180 -25.49 -56.99 15.47
N SER A 181 -26.38 -56.87 16.47
CA SER A 181 -27.65 -56.13 16.36
C SER A 181 -27.47 -54.62 16.10
N ASN A 182 -26.34 -54.06 16.53
CA ASN A 182 -26.04 -52.64 16.49
C ASN A 182 -25.11 -52.28 15.29
N ARG A 183 -24.83 -53.25 14.40
CA ARG A 183 -24.01 -53.01 13.24
C ARG A 183 -24.80 -52.16 12.21
N ILE A 184 -24.17 -51.15 11.65
CA ILE A 184 -24.76 -50.27 10.66
C ILE A 184 -23.99 -50.23 9.33
N GLY A 185 -22.90 -50.97 9.20
CA GLY A 185 -22.14 -51.06 7.97
C GLY A 185 -20.88 -51.92 8.07
N ARG A 186 -20.29 -52.18 6.91
CA ARG A 186 -18.99 -52.85 6.77
C ARG A 186 -18.36 -52.45 5.45
N ALA A 187 -17.11 -51.99 5.47
CA ALA A 187 -16.32 -51.79 4.27
C ALA A 187 -14.82 -51.76 4.62
N SER A 188 -13.99 -51.71 3.57
CA SER A 188 -12.56 -51.53 3.73
C SER A 188 -12.21 -50.05 4.01
N LEU A 189 -11.15 -49.84 4.76
CA LEU A 189 -10.58 -48.53 4.98
C LEU A 189 -10.02 -47.96 3.69
N THR A 190 -10.30 -46.68 3.46
CA THR A 190 -9.70 -45.90 2.40
C THR A 190 -8.83 -44.84 3.03
N LYS A 191 -7.54 -44.74 2.64
CA LYS A 191 -6.66 -43.67 3.10
C LYS A 191 -7.00 -42.39 2.33
N ALA A 192 -7.34 -41.33 3.05
CA ALA A 192 -7.50 -40.02 2.43
C ALA A 192 -6.15 -39.54 1.87
N GLY A 193 -6.16 -38.95 0.72
CA GLY A 193 -4.98 -38.33 0.12
C GLY A 193 -4.61 -37.02 0.81
N ILE A 194 -3.46 -36.51 0.43
CA ILE A 194 -3.00 -35.16 0.80
C ILE A 194 -4.01 -34.13 0.26
N THR A 195 -4.38 -33.18 1.08
CA THR A 195 -5.32 -32.12 0.69
C THR A 195 -4.56 -30.89 0.22
N ALA A 196 -4.70 -30.49 -1.05
CA ALA A 196 -4.09 -29.32 -1.61
C ALA A 196 -4.81 -28.03 -1.16
N CYS A 197 -4.04 -27.02 -0.85
CA CYS A 197 -4.51 -25.67 -0.53
C CYS A 197 -3.98 -24.72 -1.61
N THR A 198 -4.91 -24.03 -2.30
CA THR A 198 -4.64 -23.09 -3.39
C THR A 198 -5.33 -21.76 -3.10
N GLY A 199 -5.21 -20.81 -4.01
CA GLY A 199 -5.85 -19.50 -3.94
C GLY A 199 -5.68 -18.75 -5.25
N THR A 200 -5.82 -17.42 -5.21
CA THR A 200 -5.60 -16.54 -6.37
C THR A 200 -4.67 -15.40 -6.01
N GLY A 201 -3.93 -14.88 -7.01
CA GLY A 201 -3.05 -13.71 -6.86
C GLY A 201 -1.69 -14.05 -6.26
N TYR A 202 -1.32 -13.32 -5.22
CA TYR A 202 -0.01 -13.38 -4.56
C TYR A 202 -0.16 -13.58 -3.06
N ILE A 203 0.81 -14.24 -2.44
CA ILE A 203 0.83 -14.45 -0.99
C ILE A 203 1.29 -13.15 -0.30
N VAL A 204 0.43 -12.59 0.56
CA VAL A 204 0.77 -11.41 1.36
C VAL A 204 1.51 -11.82 2.64
N LYS A 205 1.01 -12.88 3.29
CA LYS A 205 1.53 -13.34 4.59
C LYS A 205 1.23 -14.82 4.79
N THR A 206 2.18 -15.53 5.40
CA THR A 206 2.00 -16.91 5.87
C THR A 206 1.90 -16.95 7.40
N TYR A 207 1.04 -17.82 7.94
CA TYR A 207 0.83 -18.00 9.39
C TYR A 207 1.37 -19.33 9.89
N VAL A 208 1.73 -20.21 8.97
CA VAL A 208 2.23 -21.57 9.27
C VAL A 208 3.47 -21.85 8.42
N THR A 209 4.28 -22.79 8.90
CA THR A 209 5.45 -23.31 8.21
C THR A 209 5.32 -24.82 8.00
N SER A 210 6.13 -25.41 7.12
CA SER A 210 6.15 -26.86 6.90
C SER A 210 6.45 -27.63 8.18
N GLY A 211 5.76 -28.75 8.38
CA GLY A 211 5.89 -29.62 9.57
C GLY A 211 5.02 -29.24 10.77
N VAL A 212 4.29 -28.11 10.70
CA VAL A 212 3.38 -27.69 11.78
C VAL A 212 2.03 -28.40 11.64
N GLU A 213 1.48 -28.86 12.76
CA GLU A 213 0.11 -29.36 12.84
C GLU A 213 -0.90 -28.21 12.89
N VAL A 214 -1.96 -28.30 12.09
CA VAL A 214 -3.05 -27.34 12.01
C VAL A 214 -4.40 -27.99 12.28
N GLN A 215 -5.31 -27.22 12.83
CA GLN A 215 -6.70 -27.59 12.99
C GLN A 215 -7.52 -27.19 11.77
N LYS A 216 -8.60 -27.90 11.47
CA LYS A 216 -9.57 -27.48 10.44
C LYS A 216 -10.08 -26.07 10.76
N GLY A 217 -10.05 -25.18 9.77
CA GLY A 217 -10.45 -23.79 9.90
C GLY A 217 -9.36 -22.85 10.44
N GLN A 218 -8.15 -23.35 10.72
CA GLN A 218 -7.00 -22.50 11.06
C GLN A 218 -6.51 -21.76 9.81
N ILE A 219 -6.15 -20.48 9.97
CA ILE A 219 -5.60 -19.68 8.88
C ILE A 219 -4.21 -20.20 8.48
N LEU A 220 -3.98 -20.38 7.19
CA LEU A 220 -2.70 -20.81 6.63
C LEU A 220 -1.91 -19.64 6.06
N TYR A 221 -2.53 -18.85 5.20
CA TYR A 221 -1.92 -17.69 4.56
C TYR A 221 -3.01 -16.70 4.08
N GLU A 222 -2.57 -15.50 3.72
CA GLU A 222 -3.39 -14.45 3.13
C GLU A 222 -2.91 -14.17 1.72
N THR A 223 -3.86 -13.84 0.83
CA THR A 223 -3.61 -13.55 -0.58
C THR A 223 -4.21 -12.23 -1.01
N ILE A 224 -3.69 -11.67 -2.10
CA ILE A 224 -4.23 -10.49 -2.75
C ILE A 224 -4.10 -10.63 -4.28
N GLU A 225 -5.13 -10.19 -5.00
CA GLU A 225 -5.05 -10.07 -6.46
C GLU A 225 -4.28 -8.79 -6.82
N GLY A 226 -3.47 -8.86 -7.88
CA GLY A 226 -2.70 -7.70 -8.31
C GLY A 226 -1.70 -8.03 -9.41
N ASP A 227 -0.92 -7.00 -9.78
CA ASP A 227 0.19 -7.09 -10.72
C ASP A 227 1.46 -6.60 -10.00
N PHE A 228 2.21 -7.55 -9.44
CA PHE A 228 3.38 -7.26 -8.63
C PHE A 228 4.64 -7.82 -9.28
N ALA A 229 5.72 -7.05 -9.20
CA ALA A 229 7.04 -7.54 -9.58
C ALA A 229 7.48 -8.68 -8.63
N PRO A 230 8.26 -9.66 -9.11
CA PRO A 230 8.82 -10.71 -8.26
C PRO A 230 9.59 -10.12 -7.07
N GLY A 231 9.30 -10.61 -5.87
CA GLY A 231 9.93 -10.15 -4.63
C GLY A 231 9.38 -8.84 -4.05
N SER A 232 8.25 -8.33 -4.57
CA SER A 232 7.57 -7.19 -3.96
C SER A 232 7.15 -7.51 -2.52
N GLU A 233 7.31 -6.54 -1.63
CA GLU A 233 6.90 -6.62 -0.23
C GLU A 233 5.67 -5.73 0.03
N HIS A 234 4.98 -5.96 1.15
CA HIS A 234 3.82 -5.14 1.57
C HIS A 234 2.72 -5.02 0.52
N LEU A 235 2.40 -6.12 -0.18
CA LEU A 235 1.52 -6.17 -1.35
C LEU A 235 0.11 -5.57 -1.12
N ASN A 236 -0.36 -5.53 0.11
CA ASN A 236 -1.65 -4.94 0.48
C ASN A 236 -1.55 -3.48 0.94
N GLN A 237 -0.40 -2.83 0.78
CA GLN A 237 -0.16 -1.45 1.19
C GLN A 237 0.14 -0.56 0.00
N LEU A 238 -0.49 0.60 -0.06
CA LEU A 238 -0.17 1.66 -1.00
C LEU A 238 0.86 2.58 -0.33
N THR A 239 2.11 2.43 -0.71
CA THR A 239 3.23 3.17 -0.13
C THR A 239 3.66 4.35 -1.00
N VAL A 240 4.22 5.36 -0.36
CA VAL A 240 4.69 6.59 -1.01
C VAL A 240 6.18 6.45 -1.33
N PRO A 241 6.63 6.79 -2.56
CA PRO A 241 8.03 6.62 -2.95
C PRO A 241 8.99 7.66 -2.37
N GLU A 242 8.50 8.86 -2.03
CA GLU A 242 9.31 10.00 -1.57
C GLU A 242 8.54 10.89 -0.58
N ASN A 243 9.26 11.76 0.13
CA ASN A 243 8.66 12.71 1.06
C ASN A 243 7.84 13.78 0.32
N GLY A 244 6.76 14.23 0.94
CA GLY A 244 5.92 15.26 0.32
C GLY A 244 4.66 15.59 1.10
N VAL A 245 3.70 16.16 0.41
CA VAL A 245 2.37 16.51 0.95
C VAL A 245 1.29 15.83 0.12
N VAL A 246 0.28 15.28 0.78
CA VAL A 246 -0.87 14.66 0.12
C VAL A 246 -1.70 15.74 -0.57
N ALA A 247 -1.69 15.75 -1.90
CA ALA A 247 -2.38 16.75 -2.72
C ALA A 247 -3.83 16.35 -3.01
N ALA A 248 -4.08 15.05 -3.21
CA ALA A 248 -5.41 14.51 -3.45
C ALA A 248 -5.49 13.05 -3.02
N ILE A 249 -6.69 12.62 -2.62
CA ILE A 249 -7.03 11.21 -2.36
C ILE A 249 -8.24 10.87 -3.21
N SER A 250 -8.10 9.85 -4.06
CA SER A 250 -9.14 9.42 -5.02
C SER A 250 -9.89 8.16 -4.56
N ILE A 251 -9.51 7.58 -3.43
CA ILE A 251 -10.07 6.36 -2.89
C ILE A 251 -10.94 6.64 -1.65
N GLU A 252 -11.87 5.73 -1.38
CA GLU A 252 -12.73 5.77 -0.20
C GLU A 252 -12.69 4.43 0.53
N LYS A 253 -12.72 4.48 1.86
CA LYS A 253 -12.81 3.28 2.70
C LYS A 253 -14.06 2.46 2.35
N GLY A 254 -13.89 1.14 2.18
CA GLY A 254 -14.95 0.20 1.83
C GLY A 254 -15.28 0.15 0.33
N LYS A 255 -14.65 0.97 -0.51
CA LYS A 255 -14.79 0.90 -1.97
C LYS A 255 -13.72 0.01 -2.58
N THR A 256 -14.01 -0.51 -3.77
CA THR A 256 -13.07 -1.33 -4.53
C THR A 256 -12.09 -0.45 -5.28
N ILE A 257 -10.81 -0.82 -5.24
CA ILE A 257 -9.75 -0.29 -6.08
C ILE A 257 -9.25 -1.40 -7.01
N ASN A 258 -8.88 -1.04 -8.23
CA ASN A 258 -8.32 -1.96 -9.22
C ASN A 258 -6.83 -1.68 -9.45
N VAL A 259 -6.17 -2.62 -10.11
CA VAL A 259 -4.80 -2.40 -10.62
C VAL A 259 -4.80 -1.22 -11.58
N ASN A 260 -3.80 -0.35 -11.48
CA ASN A 260 -3.60 0.90 -12.21
C ASN A 260 -4.56 2.06 -11.85
N ASP A 261 -5.45 1.90 -10.88
CA ASP A 261 -6.20 3.04 -10.36
C ASP A 261 -5.28 3.99 -9.57
N VAL A 262 -5.46 5.31 -9.74
CA VAL A 262 -4.76 6.32 -8.96
C VAL A 262 -5.43 6.45 -7.60
N ALA A 263 -4.73 6.05 -6.55
CA ALA A 263 -5.22 6.09 -5.17
C ALA A 263 -5.09 7.47 -4.54
N ALA A 264 -3.96 8.15 -4.79
CA ALA A 264 -3.66 9.45 -4.27
C ALA A 264 -2.67 10.18 -5.17
N VAL A 265 -2.53 11.48 -4.97
CA VAL A 265 -1.51 12.31 -5.61
C VAL A 265 -0.70 12.99 -4.52
N ILE A 266 0.62 12.93 -4.64
CA ILE A 266 1.56 13.57 -3.72
C ILE A 266 2.26 14.72 -4.44
N TYR A 267 2.47 15.82 -3.74
CA TYR A 267 3.41 16.86 -4.14
C TYR A 267 4.74 16.59 -3.45
N PRO A 268 5.77 16.12 -4.18
CA PRO A 268 7.06 15.83 -3.59
C PRO A 268 7.77 17.10 -3.10
N ASP A 269 8.42 17.02 -1.93
CA ASP A 269 9.21 18.13 -1.40
C ASP A 269 10.35 18.54 -2.34
N SER A 270 10.92 17.58 -3.08
CA SER A 270 11.95 17.79 -4.11
C SER A 270 11.50 18.70 -5.25
N ASN A 271 10.19 18.79 -5.51
CA ASN A 271 9.57 19.55 -6.57
C ASN A 271 8.90 20.84 -6.09
N MET A 272 9.08 21.23 -4.83
CA MET A 272 8.59 22.51 -4.30
C MET A 272 9.38 23.68 -4.90
N ARG A 273 8.67 24.62 -5.48
CA ARG A 273 9.25 25.85 -6.06
C ARG A 273 8.39 27.05 -5.70
N VAL A 274 9.01 28.21 -5.68
CA VAL A 274 8.29 29.48 -5.78
C VAL A 274 8.15 29.81 -7.26
N ARG A 275 6.92 29.96 -7.71
CA ARG A 275 6.58 30.43 -9.04
C ARG A 275 6.16 31.90 -8.93
N ALA A 276 7.03 32.81 -9.34
CA ALA A 276 6.77 34.24 -9.39
C ALA A 276 6.42 34.68 -10.82
N LEU A 277 5.67 35.77 -10.95
CA LEU A 277 5.28 36.34 -12.23
C LEU A 277 6.02 37.63 -12.48
N ALA A 278 6.88 37.65 -13.50
CA ALA A 278 7.62 38.83 -13.92
C ALA A 278 6.95 39.46 -15.13
N PRO A 279 6.53 40.74 -15.08
CA PRO A 279 6.07 41.45 -16.26
C PRO A 279 7.21 41.61 -17.26
N GLU A 280 6.89 41.64 -18.56
CA GLU A 280 7.87 41.74 -19.64
C GLU A 280 8.85 42.93 -19.46
N SER A 281 8.38 44.03 -18.90
CA SER A 281 9.15 45.26 -18.71
C SER A 281 10.37 45.12 -17.77
N VAL A 282 10.31 44.16 -16.82
CA VAL A 282 11.39 43.92 -15.84
C VAL A 282 12.08 42.56 -16.01
N LEU A 283 11.68 41.81 -17.06
CA LEU A 283 12.16 40.44 -17.27
C LEU A 283 13.69 40.38 -17.46
N CYS A 284 14.30 41.42 -18.04
CA CYS A 284 15.74 41.51 -18.29
C CYS A 284 16.58 41.59 -16.99
N ASP A 285 15.96 41.96 -15.85
CA ASP A 285 16.61 42.09 -14.55
C ASP A 285 16.78 40.74 -13.83
N TYR A 286 16.17 39.66 -14.35
CA TYR A 286 16.20 38.33 -13.79
C TYR A 286 16.89 37.33 -14.71
N LYS A 287 17.79 36.50 -14.17
CA LYS A 287 18.50 35.48 -14.96
C LYS A 287 18.51 34.15 -14.15
N ALA A 288 18.50 33.05 -14.87
CA ALA A 288 18.73 31.76 -14.27
C ALA A 288 20.10 31.72 -13.60
N GLY A 289 20.15 31.27 -12.35
CA GLY A 289 21.33 31.27 -11.49
C GLY A 289 21.40 32.47 -10.52
N ASP A 290 20.57 33.49 -10.68
CA ASP A 290 20.56 34.63 -9.76
C ASP A 290 20.00 34.22 -8.40
N THR A 291 20.62 34.74 -7.34
CA THR A 291 20.12 34.61 -5.97
C THR A 291 19.02 35.63 -5.72
N VAL A 292 17.93 35.17 -5.11
CA VAL A 292 16.76 35.98 -4.75
C VAL A 292 16.37 35.73 -3.30
N TYR A 293 15.63 36.68 -2.74
CA TYR A 293 15.13 36.65 -1.37
C TYR A 293 13.61 36.52 -1.40
N ILE A 294 13.10 35.54 -0.62
CA ILE A 294 11.69 35.19 -0.60
C ILE A 294 11.13 35.56 0.77
N VAL A 295 10.07 36.33 0.78
CA VAL A 295 9.37 36.79 1.98
C VAL A 295 7.91 36.37 1.89
N ASN A 296 7.36 35.84 2.99
CA ASN A 296 5.92 35.61 3.06
C ASN A 296 5.18 36.95 2.96
N GLN A 297 4.18 37.05 2.11
CA GLN A 297 3.41 38.28 1.88
C GLN A 297 2.78 38.88 3.16
N PHE A 298 2.47 38.03 4.15
CA PHE A 298 1.87 38.44 5.42
C PHE A 298 2.87 38.43 6.60
N HIS A 299 4.15 38.54 6.29
CA HIS A 299 5.21 38.48 7.29
C HIS A 299 5.28 39.79 8.12
N ASP A 300 5.51 39.67 9.42
CA ASP A 300 5.57 40.75 10.39
C ASP A 300 6.99 41.40 10.54
N GLY A 301 7.93 41.05 9.66
CA GLY A 301 9.28 41.57 9.64
C GLY A 301 10.28 40.92 10.61
N ASN A 302 9.85 39.96 11.44
CA ASN A 302 10.67 39.35 12.49
C ASN A 302 11.49 38.12 12.05
N GLN A 303 11.28 37.59 10.88
CA GLN A 303 12.05 36.44 10.36
C GLN A 303 12.92 36.88 9.18
N PRO A 304 14.14 36.36 9.06
CA PRO A 304 14.96 36.65 7.90
C PRO A 304 14.30 36.11 6.61
N PRO A 305 14.48 36.78 5.46
CA PRO A 305 14.01 36.26 4.19
C PRO A 305 14.69 34.94 3.86
N LEU A 306 13.94 34.04 3.22
CA LEU A 306 14.50 32.79 2.70
C LEU A 306 15.34 33.09 1.45
N THR A 307 16.45 32.37 1.30
CA THR A 307 17.30 32.46 0.11
C THR A 307 16.85 31.44 -0.93
N GLY A 308 16.79 31.87 -2.17
CA GLY A 308 16.47 31.01 -3.30
C GLY A 308 17.32 31.32 -4.52
N ILE A 309 17.34 30.41 -5.49
CA ILE A 309 18.05 30.56 -6.76
C ILE A 309 17.03 30.43 -7.88
N ILE A 310 17.09 31.35 -8.84
CA ILE A 310 16.26 31.26 -10.05
C ILE A 310 16.71 30.05 -10.85
N GLU A 311 15.87 29.01 -10.90
CA GLU A 311 16.13 27.79 -11.66
C GLU A 311 15.94 28.02 -13.16
N LYS A 312 14.82 28.63 -13.52
CA LYS A 312 14.45 28.92 -14.92
C LYS A 312 13.42 30.05 -15.01
N ILE A 313 13.39 30.66 -16.17
CA ILE A 313 12.36 31.62 -16.59
C ILE A 313 11.60 31.00 -17.78
N SER A 314 10.27 30.97 -17.72
CA SER A 314 9.46 30.48 -18.83
C SER A 314 9.71 31.35 -20.10
N GLN A 315 9.85 30.71 -21.25
CA GLN A 315 9.95 31.39 -22.52
C GLN A 315 8.56 31.65 -23.15
N ILE A 316 7.52 31.15 -22.52
CA ILE A 316 6.14 31.34 -22.97
C ILE A 316 5.45 32.20 -21.91
N PRO A 317 4.85 33.36 -22.36
CA PRO A 317 4.12 34.20 -21.43
C PRO A 317 2.84 33.54 -20.97
N GLU A 318 2.44 33.90 -19.77
CA GLU A 318 1.12 33.57 -19.23
C GLU A 318 0.18 34.75 -19.48
N GLN A 319 -0.99 34.47 -20.05
CA GLN A 319 -2.02 35.47 -20.24
C GLN A 319 -2.70 35.77 -18.92
N THR A 320 -2.79 37.04 -18.55
CA THR A 320 -3.68 37.53 -17.51
C THR A 320 -5.03 37.94 -18.10
N GLU A 321 -5.96 38.40 -17.29
CA GLU A 321 -7.25 38.93 -17.75
C GLU A 321 -7.13 40.14 -18.70
N SER A 322 -5.99 40.83 -18.68
CA SER A 322 -5.66 41.93 -19.57
C SER A 322 -4.91 41.40 -20.80
N ALA A 323 -5.43 41.68 -21.98
CA ALA A 323 -4.82 41.27 -23.26
C ALA A 323 -3.47 41.98 -23.57
N TYR A 324 -3.09 42.98 -22.75
CA TYR A 324 -1.90 43.82 -22.99
C TYR A 324 -0.77 43.54 -22.00
N ASP A 325 -1.04 42.81 -20.89
CA ASP A 325 -0.04 42.53 -19.85
C ASP A 325 0.46 41.10 -20.00
N MET A 326 1.69 40.96 -20.46
CA MET A 326 2.38 39.67 -20.59
C MET A 326 3.26 39.46 -19.36
N TYR A 327 3.07 38.30 -18.70
CA TYR A 327 3.87 37.89 -17.56
C TYR A 327 4.59 36.59 -17.89
N TYR A 328 5.81 36.44 -17.35
CA TYR A 328 6.63 35.26 -17.50
C TYR A 328 6.84 34.62 -16.18
N ALA A 329 6.64 33.30 -16.09
CA ALA A 329 6.85 32.55 -14.84
C ALA A 329 8.34 32.40 -14.57
N VAL A 330 8.75 32.86 -13.41
CA VAL A 330 10.10 32.70 -12.83
C VAL A 330 10.00 31.62 -11.76
N TYR A 331 10.72 30.51 -11.95
CA TYR A 331 10.76 29.41 -10.99
C TYR A 331 12.00 29.51 -10.13
N VAL A 332 11.79 29.52 -8.81
CA VAL A 332 12.85 29.67 -7.81
C VAL A 332 12.91 28.42 -6.96
N THR A 333 14.09 27.83 -6.85
CA THR A 333 14.41 26.79 -5.88
C THR A 333 14.75 27.44 -4.56
N VAL A 334 14.18 26.97 -3.45
CA VAL A 334 14.40 27.49 -2.12
C VAL A 334 15.35 26.55 -1.36
N GLU A 335 16.39 27.09 -0.71
CA GLU A 335 17.37 26.28 0.02
C GLU A 335 16.76 25.60 1.25
N ASP A 336 15.95 26.32 2.02
CA ASP A 336 15.18 25.79 3.15
C ASP A 336 13.70 26.03 2.94
N SER A 337 12.98 24.99 2.57
CA SER A 337 11.55 25.02 2.35
C SER A 337 10.71 24.62 3.57
N SER A 338 11.33 24.43 4.74
CA SER A 338 10.66 23.90 5.94
C SER A 338 9.51 24.75 6.45
N THR A 339 9.55 26.05 6.19
CA THR A 339 8.51 27.02 6.60
C THR A 339 7.49 27.34 5.50
N LEU A 340 7.67 26.76 4.30
CA LEU A 340 6.79 27.00 3.16
C LEU A 340 5.68 25.94 3.08
N TYR A 341 4.50 26.39 2.72
CA TYR A 341 3.34 25.56 2.45
C TYR A 341 2.89 25.73 0.99
N TYR A 342 2.49 24.66 0.33
CA TYR A 342 1.92 24.73 -1.00
C TYR A 342 0.71 25.68 -1.04
N GLY A 343 0.69 26.57 -2.03
CA GLY A 343 -0.35 27.59 -2.16
C GLY A 343 -0.08 28.88 -1.40
N MET A 344 1.00 28.97 -0.59
CA MET A 344 1.38 30.20 0.12
C MET A 344 1.78 31.30 -0.88
N ASN A 345 1.31 32.52 -0.66
CA ASN A 345 1.70 33.69 -1.43
C ASN A 345 2.98 34.27 -0.82
N VAL A 346 3.92 34.63 -1.69
CA VAL A 346 5.25 35.16 -1.30
C VAL A 346 5.63 36.31 -2.23
N MET A 347 6.57 37.15 -1.75
CA MET A 347 7.22 38.20 -2.55
C MET A 347 8.66 37.78 -2.81
N VAL A 348 9.12 37.95 -4.05
CA VAL A 348 10.49 37.62 -4.47
C VAL A 348 11.23 38.91 -4.79
N TYR A 349 12.34 39.12 -4.07
CA TYR A 349 13.20 40.30 -4.17
C TYR A 349 14.55 39.90 -4.76
N THR A 350 15.15 40.77 -5.57
CA THR A 350 16.52 40.61 -6.08
C THR A 350 17.58 41.04 -5.07
N GLN A 351 17.19 41.84 -4.09
CA GLN A 351 18.06 42.27 -2.98
C GLN A 351 17.40 41.94 -1.64
N ASN A 352 18.21 41.78 -0.58
CA ASN A 352 17.66 41.51 0.74
C ASN A 352 16.80 42.70 1.20
N PRO A 353 15.48 42.56 1.36
CA PRO A 353 14.59 43.66 1.75
C PRO A 353 14.78 44.05 3.22
N TYR A 354 15.50 43.24 4.01
CA TYR A 354 15.83 43.52 5.44
C TYR A 354 17.34 43.39 5.67
N PRO A 355 18.17 44.31 5.11
CA PRO A 355 19.59 44.28 5.39
C PRO A 355 19.78 44.42 6.90
N GLN A 356 20.52 43.50 7.50
CA GLN A 356 20.94 43.67 8.92
C GLN A 356 21.88 44.87 8.97
N ASP A 357 21.48 45.93 9.62
CA ASP A 357 22.40 47.05 9.95
C ASP A 357 23.48 46.48 10.85
N HIS A 358 24.67 46.30 10.30
CA HIS A 358 25.90 46.10 11.04
C HIS A 358 26.33 47.43 11.63
N ASP A 359 25.51 48.04 12.48
CA ASP A 359 25.91 49.16 13.33
C ASP A 359 26.12 48.62 14.75
N GLY A 360 27.36 48.33 15.05
CA GLY A 360 27.71 47.87 16.38
C GLY A 360 29.19 47.58 16.54
N GLU A 361 30.06 48.57 16.29
CA GLU A 361 31.33 48.79 17.03
C GLU A 361 31.45 50.22 17.43
#